data_adbc89f52ccd60d2726736966487ae61
#
_entry.id   adbc89f52ccd60d2726736966487ae61
#
_cell.length_a   1.000
_cell.length_b   1.000
_cell.length_c   1.000
_cell.angle_alpha   90.00
_cell.angle_beta   90.00
_cell.angle_gamma   90.00
#
_symmetry.space_group_name_H-M   'P 1'
#
loop_
_entity.id
_entity.type
_entity.pdbx_description
1 polymer ?
#
loop_
_entity_poly.entity_id
_entity_poly.type
_entity_poly.pdbx_seq_one_letter_code
_entity_poly.pdbx_strand_id
1 'polypeptide(L)'
;MRILHVLDHSIPLQSGYTFRTLAILEQQRALGWETVHLTSPKHTEPFVPQEQVDGWAFWRTPPATTAFSRLPVLREWALMRQTEQRLLEVIAEEEPDIIHAHSPVLNAIPAIRAGKRAGIPVVYEVRAFWEDAAASHGTGQEFGPRYKATRYLETWALKHADAVTTICEGLRSDIVGRGISPEKVTVIPNAVNADEFTGGGTPDPALLQTLGLTGKSVMDFVGSFYGYEGLHLLCQAMPQILTALPDTKLLLVGGGPEDENLKSLAAKLDLNDHVIFSGRVPHDQVQKYYDLIDLLVYPRVRIRLTDLVTPLKPLEAMAMNKVLIASDVGGHHELIRDGETGTMFKAGDVVDLADTVLRVLKNREDWPRQLAAGREFVANERSWKNSVANYVDVYGRLTTRT
;
A
#
# COMPACT_ATOMS: atom_id res chain seq x y z
N MET A 1 4.78 6.62 -27.02
CA MET A 1 5.65 6.93 -25.88
C MET A 1 5.93 5.64 -25.16
N ARG A 2 7.20 5.33 -24.94
CA ARG A 2 7.68 4.13 -24.26
C ARG A 2 8.25 4.51 -22.88
N ILE A 3 7.76 3.86 -21.83
CA ILE A 3 8.09 4.18 -20.44
C ILE A 3 8.79 2.98 -19.80
N LEU A 4 10.03 3.18 -19.31
CA LEU A 4 10.77 2.16 -18.58
C LEU A 4 10.52 2.31 -17.09
N HIS A 5 9.78 1.38 -16.49
CA HIS A 5 9.51 1.31 -15.06
C HIS A 5 10.61 0.56 -14.32
N VAL A 6 11.20 1.20 -13.30
CA VAL A 6 12.19 0.60 -12.41
C VAL A 6 11.50 0.26 -11.08
N LEU A 7 11.38 -1.03 -10.81
CA LEU A 7 10.55 -1.58 -9.73
C LEU A 7 11.44 -2.23 -8.65
N ASP A 8 11.03 -2.15 -7.39
CA ASP A 8 11.71 -2.87 -6.30
C ASP A 8 11.51 -4.38 -6.44
N HIS A 9 10.27 -4.79 -6.69
CA HIS A 9 9.83 -6.17 -6.98
C HIS A 9 8.55 -6.13 -7.84
N SER A 10 8.13 -7.31 -8.32
CA SER A 10 6.89 -7.46 -9.10
C SER A 10 6.27 -8.84 -8.86
N ILE A 11 5.23 -9.19 -9.63
CA ILE A 11 4.71 -10.56 -9.67
C ILE A 11 5.84 -11.57 -9.96
N PRO A 12 5.79 -12.80 -9.38
CA PRO A 12 4.65 -13.38 -8.66
C PRO A 12 4.51 -12.94 -7.19
N LEU A 13 5.38 -12.07 -6.66
CA LEU A 13 5.25 -11.53 -5.31
C LEU A 13 3.99 -10.68 -5.18
N GLN A 14 3.04 -11.13 -4.36
CA GLN A 14 1.78 -10.44 -4.09
C GLN A 14 1.96 -9.44 -2.94
N SER A 15 1.79 -8.16 -3.23
CA SER A 15 1.88 -7.06 -2.27
C SER A 15 1.07 -5.86 -2.77
N GLY A 16 0.72 -4.94 -1.88
CA GLY A 16 0.07 -3.68 -2.29
C GLY A 16 0.93 -2.87 -3.28
N TYR A 17 2.27 -2.98 -3.19
CA TYR A 17 3.19 -2.42 -4.16
C TYR A 17 2.99 -3.01 -5.56
N THR A 18 2.90 -4.34 -5.64
CA THR A 18 2.74 -5.08 -6.90
C THR A 18 1.38 -4.78 -7.54
N PHE A 19 0.30 -4.87 -6.78
CA PHE A 19 -1.06 -4.60 -7.29
C PHE A 19 -1.21 -3.17 -7.79
N ARG A 20 -0.73 -2.17 -7.02
CA ARG A 20 -0.70 -0.79 -7.50
C ARG A 20 0.10 -0.65 -8.80
N THR A 21 1.26 -1.30 -8.89
CA THR A 21 2.10 -1.23 -10.08
C THR A 21 1.37 -1.78 -11.30
N LEU A 22 0.80 -2.99 -11.21
CA LEU A 22 0.06 -3.61 -12.31
C LEU A 22 -1.11 -2.74 -12.78
N ALA A 23 -1.89 -2.21 -11.85
CA ALA A 23 -3.00 -1.32 -12.17
C ALA A 23 -2.55 -0.04 -12.91
N ILE A 24 -1.42 0.55 -12.51
CA ILE A 24 -0.82 1.69 -13.22
C ILE A 24 -0.40 1.29 -14.64
N LEU A 25 0.31 0.17 -14.78
CA LEU A 25 0.79 -0.30 -16.08
C LEU A 25 -0.35 -0.62 -17.04
N GLU A 26 -1.41 -1.23 -16.55
CA GLU A 26 -2.62 -1.54 -17.32
C GLU A 26 -3.29 -0.27 -17.86
N GLN A 27 -3.51 0.72 -16.99
CA GLN A 27 -4.12 1.98 -17.40
C GLN A 27 -3.21 2.81 -18.31
N GLN A 28 -1.90 2.75 -18.14
CA GLN A 28 -0.95 3.39 -19.06
C GLN A 28 -1.01 2.76 -20.45
N ARG A 29 -1.11 1.42 -20.56
CA ARG A 29 -1.34 0.73 -21.84
C ARG A 29 -2.69 1.08 -22.45
N ALA A 30 -3.73 1.24 -21.64
CA ALA A 30 -5.04 1.70 -22.10
C ALA A 30 -4.99 3.14 -22.68
N LEU A 31 -4.06 3.99 -22.21
CA LEU A 31 -3.76 5.31 -22.79
C LEU A 31 -2.92 5.24 -24.07
N GLY A 32 -2.56 4.03 -24.55
CA GLY A 32 -1.76 3.82 -25.76
C GLY A 32 -0.24 3.97 -25.53
N TRP A 33 0.23 3.92 -24.28
CA TRP A 33 1.67 3.95 -23.98
C TRP A 33 2.25 2.55 -23.94
N GLU A 34 3.51 2.42 -24.37
CA GLU A 34 4.28 1.20 -24.22
C GLU A 34 4.97 1.19 -22.85
N THR A 35 4.90 0.06 -22.15
CA THR A 35 5.50 -0.09 -20.81
C THR A 35 6.54 -1.20 -20.82
N VAL A 36 7.76 -0.87 -20.41
CA VAL A 36 8.89 -1.78 -20.19
C VAL A 36 9.14 -1.85 -18.68
N HIS A 37 9.45 -3.02 -18.12
CA HIS A 37 9.55 -3.20 -16.69
C HIS A 37 10.87 -3.85 -16.31
N LEU A 38 11.63 -3.20 -15.42
CA LEU A 38 12.86 -3.72 -14.83
C LEU A 38 12.70 -3.84 -13.33
N THR A 39 12.98 -5.01 -12.75
CA THR A 39 13.04 -5.19 -11.30
C THR A 39 14.45 -5.07 -10.76
N SER A 40 14.58 -4.56 -9.53
CA SER A 40 15.83 -4.47 -8.79
C SER A 40 16.34 -5.86 -8.34
N PRO A 41 17.60 -5.98 -7.88
CA PRO A 41 18.15 -7.21 -7.31
C PRO A 41 17.44 -7.72 -6.03
N LYS A 42 16.46 -6.97 -5.50
CA LYS A 42 15.65 -7.40 -4.36
C LYS A 42 14.51 -8.35 -4.75
N HIS A 43 14.21 -8.46 -6.02
CA HIS A 43 13.31 -9.50 -6.50
C HIS A 43 14.02 -10.86 -6.32
N THR A 44 13.49 -11.70 -5.43
CA THR A 44 14.19 -12.87 -4.88
C THR A 44 13.84 -14.19 -5.56
N GLU A 45 13.00 -14.18 -6.58
CA GLU A 45 12.69 -15.35 -7.39
C GLU A 45 13.92 -15.84 -8.16
N PRO A 46 13.95 -17.08 -8.66
CA PRO A 46 15.09 -17.58 -9.45
C PRO A 46 15.43 -16.58 -10.56
N PHE A 47 16.71 -16.15 -10.63
CA PHE A 47 17.11 -15.17 -11.60
C PHE A 47 17.01 -15.70 -13.03
N VAL A 48 16.22 -15.01 -13.84
CA VAL A 48 16.13 -15.16 -15.29
C VAL A 48 16.28 -13.77 -15.90
N PRO A 49 17.13 -13.53 -16.90
CA PRO A 49 17.36 -12.17 -17.43
C PRO A 49 16.12 -11.47 -17.94
N GLN A 50 15.18 -12.22 -18.50
CA GLN A 50 13.84 -11.80 -18.92
C GLN A 50 12.84 -12.87 -18.47
N GLU A 51 11.71 -12.47 -17.95
CA GLU A 51 10.68 -13.37 -17.45
C GLU A 51 9.30 -12.91 -17.91
N GLN A 52 8.46 -13.88 -18.27
CA GLN A 52 7.04 -13.68 -18.55
C GLN A 52 6.22 -14.21 -17.40
N VAL A 53 5.41 -13.36 -16.77
CA VAL A 53 4.51 -13.74 -15.67
C VAL A 53 3.15 -13.11 -15.93
N ASP A 54 2.09 -13.91 -15.98
CA ASP A 54 0.69 -13.47 -16.16
C ASP A 54 0.49 -12.47 -17.33
N GLY A 55 1.18 -12.68 -18.46
CA GLY A 55 1.10 -11.83 -19.64
C GLY A 55 1.95 -10.55 -19.58
N TRP A 56 2.73 -10.37 -18.51
CA TRP A 56 3.65 -9.26 -18.33
C TRP A 56 5.10 -9.67 -18.56
N ALA A 57 5.85 -8.91 -19.36
CA ALA A 57 7.28 -9.12 -19.56
C ALA A 57 8.08 -8.28 -18.57
N PHE A 58 9.06 -8.90 -17.91
CA PHE A 58 9.97 -8.24 -16.99
C PHE A 58 11.42 -8.50 -17.35
N TRP A 59 12.21 -7.46 -17.41
CA TRP A 59 13.65 -7.51 -17.25
C TRP A 59 13.98 -7.71 -15.77
N ARG A 60 14.86 -8.66 -15.47
CA ARG A 60 15.31 -8.91 -14.10
C ARG A 60 16.74 -8.46 -13.91
N THR A 61 17.04 -7.89 -12.76
CA THR A 61 18.42 -7.57 -12.37
C THR A 61 18.98 -8.73 -11.56
N PRO A 62 20.19 -9.26 -11.90
CA PRO A 62 20.77 -10.37 -11.17
C PRO A 62 21.02 -9.99 -9.70
N PRO A 63 21.02 -10.96 -8.76
CA PRO A 63 21.36 -10.71 -7.36
C PRO A 63 22.75 -10.09 -7.22
N ALA A 64 22.88 -9.12 -6.33
CA ALA A 64 24.16 -8.47 -6.06
C ALA A 64 25.12 -9.43 -5.33
N THR A 65 25.99 -10.08 -6.08
CA THR A 65 27.01 -11.00 -5.55
C THR A 65 28.31 -10.24 -5.29
N THR A 66 28.49 -9.71 -4.08
CA THR A 66 29.78 -9.15 -3.67
C THR A 66 30.23 -9.74 -2.33
N ALA A 67 31.55 -9.97 -2.18
CA ALA A 67 32.12 -10.41 -0.91
C ALA A 67 31.81 -9.45 0.26
N PHE A 68 31.44 -8.20 -0.07
CA PHE A 68 31.10 -7.12 0.87
C PHE A 68 29.60 -6.99 1.15
N SER A 69 28.74 -7.86 0.59
CA SER A 69 27.27 -7.81 0.77
C SER A 69 26.81 -8.00 2.22
N ARG A 70 27.71 -8.39 3.14
CA ARG A 70 27.43 -8.52 4.58
C ARG A 70 27.42 -7.18 5.32
N LEU A 71 28.02 -6.12 4.75
CA LEU A 71 28.04 -4.79 5.36
C LEU A 71 26.88 -3.96 4.78
N PRO A 72 25.94 -3.46 5.60
CA PRO A 72 24.69 -2.84 5.13
C PRO A 72 24.90 -1.75 4.06
N VAL A 73 25.80 -0.79 4.30
CA VAL A 73 26.04 0.33 3.37
C VAL A 73 26.63 -0.14 2.03
N LEU A 74 27.54 -1.13 2.08
CA LEU A 74 28.17 -1.68 0.86
C LEU A 74 27.19 -2.55 0.06
N ARG A 75 26.28 -3.23 0.75
CA ARG A 75 25.20 -3.99 0.12
C ARG A 75 24.28 -3.05 -0.67
N GLU A 76 23.83 -1.96 -0.08
CA GLU A 76 22.96 -0.98 -0.72
C GLU A 76 23.66 -0.30 -1.92
N TRP A 77 24.92 0.03 -1.78
CA TRP A 77 25.74 0.55 -2.88
C TRP A 77 25.89 -0.46 -4.02
N ALA A 78 26.19 -1.73 -3.71
CA ALA A 78 26.31 -2.78 -4.72
C ALA A 78 25.00 -3.01 -5.47
N LEU A 79 23.87 -2.98 -4.75
CA LEU A 79 22.52 -3.09 -5.32
C LEU A 79 22.25 -1.94 -6.30
N MET A 80 22.53 -0.70 -5.90
CA MET A 80 22.34 0.46 -6.79
C MET A 80 23.24 0.39 -8.02
N ARG A 81 24.51 0.00 -7.87
CA ARG A 81 25.44 -0.14 -9.00
C ARG A 81 24.96 -1.19 -9.99
N GLN A 82 24.49 -2.32 -9.50
CA GLN A 82 24.00 -3.40 -10.36
C GLN A 82 22.72 -3.01 -11.09
N THR A 83 21.78 -2.33 -10.40
CA THR A 83 20.58 -1.77 -11.02
C THR A 83 20.95 -0.75 -12.10
N GLU A 84 21.93 0.14 -11.88
CA GLU A 84 22.39 1.12 -12.84
C GLU A 84 22.99 0.45 -14.10
N GLN A 85 23.81 -0.59 -13.93
CA GLN A 85 24.38 -1.33 -15.06
C GLN A 85 23.31 -2.00 -15.90
N ARG A 86 22.37 -2.70 -15.23
CA ARG A 86 21.26 -3.36 -15.92
C ARG A 86 20.32 -2.38 -16.63
N LEU A 87 20.06 -1.23 -16.01
CA LEU A 87 19.30 -0.14 -16.61
C LEU A 87 19.90 0.33 -17.93
N LEU A 88 21.23 0.54 -17.99
CA LEU A 88 21.89 0.99 -19.22
C LEU A 88 21.79 -0.05 -20.35
N GLU A 89 21.84 -1.36 -20.02
CA GLU A 89 21.61 -2.42 -20.99
C GLU A 89 20.17 -2.37 -21.55
N VAL A 90 19.17 -2.27 -20.65
CA VAL A 90 17.77 -2.20 -21.05
C VAL A 90 17.45 -0.91 -21.82
N ILE A 91 18.03 0.21 -21.43
CA ILE A 91 17.88 1.47 -22.17
C ILE A 91 18.40 1.35 -23.61
N ALA A 92 19.54 0.69 -23.82
CA ALA A 92 20.13 0.50 -25.15
C ALA A 92 19.30 -0.45 -26.03
N GLU A 93 18.54 -1.39 -25.44
CA GLU A 93 17.72 -2.34 -26.19
C GLU A 93 16.30 -1.81 -26.43
N GLU A 94 15.72 -1.11 -25.48
CA GLU A 94 14.31 -0.71 -25.48
C GLU A 94 14.08 0.74 -25.92
N GLU A 95 15.10 1.58 -25.91
CA GLU A 95 15.05 3.01 -26.29
C GLU A 95 13.86 3.76 -25.69
N PRO A 96 13.71 3.81 -24.34
CA PRO A 96 12.56 4.44 -23.70
C PRO A 96 12.62 5.98 -23.81
N ASP A 97 11.45 6.61 -23.90
CA ASP A 97 11.30 8.07 -23.85
C ASP A 97 11.41 8.61 -22.42
N ILE A 98 11.03 7.82 -21.43
CA ILE A 98 10.99 8.19 -20.01
C ILE A 98 11.43 7.00 -19.15
N ILE A 99 12.19 7.29 -18.09
CA ILE A 99 12.46 6.35 -17.00
C ILE A 99 11.57 6.72 -15.82
N HIS A 100 10.76 5.77 -15.35
CA HIS A 100 9.90 5.95 -14.18
C HIS A 100 10.37 5.05 -13.04
N ALA A 101 11.12 5.61 -12.09
CA ALA A 101 11.61 4.91 -10.93
C ALA A 101 10.57 4.93 -9.80
N HIS A 102 10.22 3.76 -9.30
CA HIS A 102 9.35 3.62 -8.14
C HIS A 102 10.17 3.46 -6.86
N SER A 103 9.69 4.04 -5.76
CA SER A 103 10.34 3.88 -4.45
C SER A 103 10.70 2.42 -4.14
N PRO A 104 11.78 2.15 -3.41
CA PRO A 104 12.57 3.08 -2.60
C PRO A 104 13.63 3.86 -3.40
N VAL A 105 14.29 4.81 -2.73
CA VAL A 105 15.37 5.63 -3.28
C VAL A 105 16.50 4.82 -3.93
N LEU A 106 16.65 3.56 -3.55
CA LEU A 106 17.63 2.63 -4.11
C LEU A 106 17.36 2.31 -5.61
N ASN A 107 16.15 2.55 -6.09
CA ASN A 107 15.77 2.49 -7.51
C ASN A 107 15.95 3.87 -8.17
N ALA A 108 15.64 4.94 -7.46
CA ALA A 108 15.69 6.30 -8.00
C ALA A 108 17.12 6.76 -8.30
N ILE A 109 18.08 6.52 -7.40
CA ILE A 109 19.47 6.96 -7.60
C ILE A 109 20.09 6.33 -8.86
N PRO A 110 20.04 5.01 -9.07
CA PRO A 110 20.54 4.41 -10.32
C PRO A 110 19.76 4.89 -11.57
N ALA A 111 18.44 5.08 -11.45
CA ALA A 111 17.63 5.59 -12.57
C ALA A 111 18.04 7.01 -12.96
N ILE A 112 18.24 7.92 -12.01
CA ILE A 112 18.70 9.29 -12.25
C ILE A 112 20.09 9.30 -12.90
N ARG A 113 21.01 8.43 -12.48
CA ARG A 113 22.35 8.33 -13.05
C ARG A 113 22.31 7.78 -14.47
N ALA A 114 21.55 6.72 -14.71
CA ALA A 114 21.38 6.13 -16.02
C ALA A 114 20.69 7.10 -16.99
N GLY A 115 19.59 7.74 -16.57
CA GLY A 115 18.89 8.75 -17.35
C GLY A 115 19.77 9.92 -17.75
N LYS A 116 20.57 10.44 -16.82
CA LYS A 116 21.53 11.50 -17.11
C LYS A 116 22.58 11.08 -18.16
N ARG A 117 23.04 9.82 -18.12
CA ARG A 117 24.02 9.32 -19.12
C ARG A 117 23.39 9.11 -20.48
N ALA A 118 22.13 8.66 -20.52
CA ALA A 118 21.41 8.39 -21.75
C ALA A 118 20.66 9.62 -22.32
N GLY A 119 20.57 10.73 -21.59
CA GLY A 119 19.80 11.92 -21.99
C GLY A 119 18.29 11.72 -21.86
N ILE A 120 17.83 10.78 -21.02
CA ILE A 120 16.41 10.42 -20.85
C ILE A 120 15.88 11.00 -19.53
N PRO A 121 14.72 11.70 -19.52
CA PRO A 121 14.16 12.26 -18.32
C PRO A 121 13.69 11.17 -17.34
N VAL A 122 13.78 11.49 -16.04
CA VAL A 122 13.47 10.56 -14.94
C VAL A 122 12.36 11.10 -14.06
N VAL A 123 11.30 10.29 -13.91
CA VAL A 123 10.24 10.49 -12.90
C VAL A 123 10.56 9.62 -11.71
N TYR A 124 10.43 10.19 -10.49
CA TYR A 124 10.54 9.42 -9.25
C TYR A 124 9.20 9.36 -8.53
N GLU A 125 8.62 8.18 -8.39
CA GLU A 125 7.38 7.93 -7.65
C GLU A 125 7.67 7.52 -6.21
N VAL A 126 7.25 8.36 -5.25
CA VAL A 126 7.34 8.09 -3.81
C VAL A 126 6.03 7.51 -3.31
N ARG A 127 6.06 6.26 -2.84
CA ARG A 127 4.91 5.56 -2.23
C ARG A 127 4.94 5.57 -0.71
N ALA A 128 6.12 5.67 -0.14
CA ALA A 128 6.42 5.90 1.27
C ALA A 128 7.88 6.32 1.36
N PHE A 129 8.26 7.09 2.37
CA PHE A 129 9.67 7.36 2.61
C PHE A 129 10.34 6.14 3.21
N TRP A 130 11.51 5.80 2.70
CA TRP A 130 12.25 4.63 3.16
C TRP A 130 12.69 4.76 4.62
N GLU A 131 13.06 5.97 5.07
CA GLU A 131 13.38 6.24 6.47
C GLU A 131 12.21 5.95 7.42
N ASP A 132 10.98 6.32 7.05
CA ASP A 132 9.78 6.10 7.86
C ASP A 132 9.38 4.61 7.86
N ALA A 133 9.43 3.95 6.71
CA ALA A 133 9.19 2.52 6.59
C ALA A 133 10.20 1.70 7.42
N ALA A 134 11.50 2.04 7.34
CA ALA A 134 12.54 1.35 8.12
C ALA A 134 12.33 1.53 9.64
N ALA A 135 11.92 2.72 10.08
CA ALA A 135 11.61 2.97 11.48
C ALA A 135 10.39 2.17 11.96
N SER A 136 9.32 2.11 11.16
CA SER A 136 8.10 1.37 11.50
C SER A 136 8.29 -0.14 11.54
N HIS A 137 9.26 -0.69 10.81
CA HIS A 137 9.65 -2.10 10.83
C HIS A 137 10.71 -2.44 11.90
N GLY A 138 11.07 -1.51 12.78
CA GLY A 138 12.05 -1.73 13.85
C GLY A 138 13.49 -1.89 13.36
N THR A 139 13.79 -1.62 12.08
CA THR A 139 15.13 -1.71 11.50
C THR A 139 15.93 -0.41 11.62
N GLY A 140 15.34 0.63 12.20
CA GLY A 140 15.94 1.93 12.46
C GLY A 140 15.21 2.68 13.57
N GLN A 141 15.89 3.63 14.20
CA GLN A 141 15.28 4.54 15.17
C GLN A 141 14.91 5.84 14.44
N GLU A 142 13.70 6.34 14.66
CA GLU A 142 13.24 7.61 14.12
C GLU A 142 14.21 8.74 14.55
N PHE A 143 14.59 9.61 13.61
CA PHE A 143 15.59 10.68 13.77
C PHE A 143 17.01 10.22 14.13
N GLY A 144 17.30 8.91 14.18
CA GLY A 144 18.64 8.37 14.38
C GLY A 144 19.59 8.64 13.18
N PRO A 145 20.88 8.30 13.29
CA PRO A 145 21.87 8.55 12.22
C PRO A 145 21.49 7.90 10.88
N ARG A 146 21.01 6.65 10.91
CA ARG A 146 20.54 5.93 9.70
C ARG A 146 19.34 6.63 9.07
N TYR A 147 18.36 7.02 9.88
CA TYR A 147 17.19 7.78 9.44
C TYR A 147 17.59 9.06 8.71
N LYS A 148 18.49 9.86 9.31
CA LYS A 148 18.99 11.11 8.72
C LYS A 148 19.74 10.87 7.40
N ALA A 149 20.56 9.82 7.32
CA ALA A 149 21.28 9.46 6.12
C ALA A 149 20.31 9.04 5.00
N THR A 150 19.31 8.22 5.30
CA THR A 150 18.29 7.80 4.34
C THR A 150 17.44 8.98 3.86
N ARG A 151 17.00 9.85 4.78
CA ARG A 151 16.30 11.09 4.46
C ARG A 151 17.12 12.01 3.56
N TYR A 152 18.42 12.09 3.75
CA TYR A 152 19.31 12.83 2.87
C TYR A 152 19.34 12.24 1.44
N LEU A 153 19.45 10.93 1.31
CA LEU A 153 19.43 10.23 0.02
C LEU A 153 18.09 10.41 -0.70
N GLU A 154 16.97 10.28 0.03
CA GLU A 154 15.62 10.56 -0.52
C GLU A 154 15.53 12.00 -1.01
N THR A 155 15.95 12.98 -0.20
CA THR A 155 15.93 14.39 -0.57
C THR A 155 16.82 14.68 -1.77
N TRP A 156 17.97 14.01 -1.87
CA TRP A 156 18.86 14.10 -3.02
C TRP A 156 18.14 13.60 -4.29
N ALA A 157 17.52 12.42 -4.25
CA ALA A 157 16.78 11.87 -5.39
C ALA A 157 15.63 12.77 -5.83
N LEU A 158 14.84 13.29 -4.88
CA LEU A 158 13.75 14.24 -5.13
C LEU A 158 14.23 15.51 -5.84
N LYS A 159 15.42 16.02 -5.49
CA LYS A 159 16.03 17.20 -6.14
C LYS A 159 16.49 16.92 -7.58
N HIS A 160 16.99 15.71 -7.83
CA HIS A 160 17.68 15.39 -9.10
C HIS A 160 16.79 14.67 -10.12
N ALA A 161 15.65 14.10 -9.74
CA ALA A 161 14.64 13.64 -10.69
C ALA A 161 14.07 14.82 -11.49
N ASP A 162 13.63 14.63 -12.73
CA ASP A 162 13.04 15.67 -13.57
C ASP A 162 11.60 15.99 -13.15
N ALA A 163 10.85 15.00 -12.72
CA ALA A 163 9.56 15.14 -12.06
C ALA A 163 9.45 14.17 -10.87
N VAL A 164 8.58 14.51 -9.94
CA VAL A 164 8.28 13.70 -8.75
C VAL A 164 6.79 13.41 -8.74
N THR A 165 6.44 12.16 -8.52
CA THR A 165 5.06 11.76 -8.25
C THR A 165 4.94 11.12 -6.88
N THR A 166 3.76 11.21 -6.27
CA THR A 166 3.50 10.61 -4.97
C THR A 166 2.04 10.18 -4.85
N ILE A 167 1.72 9.37 -3.86
CA ILE A 167 0.40 8.73 -3.77
C ILE A 167 -0.65 9.54 -3.01
N CYS A 168 -0.26 10.64 -2.35
CA CYS A 168 -1.14 11.39 -1.45
C CYS A 168 -0.60 12.78 -1.12
N GLU A 169 -1.47 13.65 -0.62
CA GLU A 169 -1.13 15.01 -0.24
C GLU A 169 -0.24 15.08 1.02
N GLY A 170 -0.37 14.11 1.94
CA GLY A 170 0.52 14.01 3.10
C GLY A 170 1.98 13.90 2.69
N LEU A 171 2.31 12.98 1.77
CA LEU A 171 3.66 12.84 1.22
C LEU A 171 4.07 14.06 0.38
N ARG A 172 3.16 14.61 -0.44
CA ARG A 172 3.43 15.81 -1.24
C ARG A 172 3.84 16.99 -0.35
N SER A 173 3.10 17.22 0.72
CA SER A 173 3.38 18.30 1.67
C SER A 173 4.74 18.13 2.33
N ASP A 174 5.13 16.92 2.74
CA ASP A 174 6.46 16.67 3.29
C ASP A 174 7.57 16.86 2.24
N ILE A 175 7.37 16.40 0.99
CA ILE A 175 8.31 16.59 -0.12
C ILE A 175 8.55 18.08 -0.38
N VAL A 176 7.48 18.87 -0.44
CA VAL A 176 7.57 20.35 -0.58
C VAL A 176 8.28 20.96 0.62
N GLY A 177 7.97 20.50 1.83
CA GLY A 177 8.65 20.90 3.07
C GLY A 177 10.15 20.59 3.11
N ARG A 178 10.64 19.65 2.27
CA ARG A 178 12.07 19.37 2.05
C ARG A 178 12.74 20.36 1.08
N GLY A 179 12.01 21.36 0.58
CA GLY A 179 12.50 22.36 -0.35
C GLY A 179 12.44 21.94 -1.82
N ILE A 180 11.54 21.02 -2.18
CA ILE A 180 11.22 20.66 -3.57
C ILE A 180 10.10 21.56 -4.06
N SER A 181 10.24 22.13 -5.28
CA SER A 181 9.21 22.99 -5.87
C SER A 181 7.85 22.26 -5.96
N PRO A 182 6.75 22.88 -5.51
CA PRO A 182 5.42 22.27 -5.61
C PRO A 182 5.00 21.87 -7.03
N GLU A 183 5.47 22.60 -8.04
CA GLU A 183 5.19 22.35 -9.48
C GLU A 183 5.84 21.06 -9.99
N LYS A 184 6.90 20.63 -9.30
CA LYS A 184 7.63 19.39 -9.62
C LYS A 184 6.91 18.15 -9.09
N VAL A 185 6.00 18.32 -8.12
CA VAL A 185 5.40 17.21 -7.36
C VAL A 185 3.91 17.07 -7.71
N THR A 186 3.57 15.95 -8.34
CA THR A 186 2.19 15.61 -8.73
C THR A 186 1.68 14.44 -7.92
N VAL A 187 0.45 14.53 -7.41
CA VAL A 187 -0.21 13.40 -6.72
C VAL A 187 -0.86 12.48 -7.74
N ILE A 188 -0.50 11.21 -7.67
CA ILE A 188 -1.13 10.10 -8.38
C ILE A 188 -1.79 9.24 -7.31
N PRO A 189 -3.03 9.52 -6.95
CA PRO A 189 -3.63 8.97 -5.75
C PRO A 189 -3.78 7.45 -5.80
N ASN A 190 -3.78 6.82 -4.62
CA ASN A 190 -4.23 5.45 -4.48
C ASN A 190 -5.66 5.33 -4.97
N ALA A 191 -5.95 4.25 -5.69
CA ALA A 191 -7.21 4.00 -6.34
C ALA A 191 -7.59 2.52 -6.27
N VAL A 192 -8.77 2.19 -6.73
CA VAL A 192 -9.27 0.82 -6.82
C VAL A 192 -10.05 0.67 -8.13
N ASN A 193 -10.07 -0.54 -8.68
CA ASN A 193 -11.00 -0.85 -9.76
C ASN A 193 -12.31 -1.36 -9.15
N ALA A 194 -13.29 -0.47 -9.01
CA ALA A 194 -14.57 -0.81 -8.38
C ALA A 194 -15.33 -1.92 -9.12
N ASP A 195 -15.09 -2.11 -10.42
CA ASP A 195 -15.77 -3.12 -11.24
C ASP A 195 -15.21 -4.53 -11.02
N GLU A 196 -13.99 -4.67 -10.54
CA GLU A 196 -13.38 -5.96 -10.18
C GLU A 196 -13.92 -6.51 -8.86
N PHE A 197 -14.48 -5.65 -8.01
CA PHE A 197 -15.02 -6.04 -6.72
C PHE A 197 -16.54 -6.21 -6.82
N THR A 198 -16.98 -7.46 -6.89
CA THR A 198 -18.41 -7.82 -6.81
C THR A 198 -18.86 -7.82 -5.35
N GLY A 199 -18.99 -6.63 -4.74
CA GLY A 199 -19.45 -6.50 -3.36
C GLY A 199 -20.87 -7.05 -3.16
N GLY A 200 -21.13 -7.65 -1.99
CA GLY A 200 -22.45 -8.16 -1.62
C GLY A 200 -22.70 -9.62 -2.03
N GLY A 201 -21.64 -10.42 -2.13
CA GLY A 201 -21.75 -11.86 -2.24
C GLY A 201 -22.53 -12.48 -1.06
N THR A 202 -23.18 -13.61 -1.30
CA THR A 202 -23.81 -14.37 -0.21
C THR A 202 -22.73 -15.08 0.60
N PRO A 203 -22.67 -14.90 1.93
CA PRO A 203 -21.73 -15.61 2.79
C PRO A 203 -21.79 -17.12 2.56
N ASP A 204 -20.65 -17.78 2.44
CA ASP A 204 -20.56 -19.24 2.31
C ASP A 204 -21.00 -19.89 3.64
N PRO A 205 -22.12 -20.65 3.67
CA PRO A 205 -22.63 -21.25 4.90
C PRO A 205 -21.65 -22.26 5.53
N ALA A 206 -20.88 -23.00 4.70
CA ALA A 206 -19.91 -23.96 5.17
C ALA A 206 -18.73 -23.26 5.85
N LEU A 207 -18.26 -22.15 5.27
CA LEU A 207 -17.19 -21.35 5.86
C LEU A 207 -17.65 -20.65 7.14
N LEU A 208 -18.89 -20.10 7.19
CA LEU A 208 -19.49 -19.55 8.40
C LEU A 208 -19.54 -20.58 9.54
N GLN A 209 -19.97 -21.82 9.22
CA GLN A 209 -20.03 -22.90 10.20
C GLN A 209 -18.63 -23.31 10.68
N THR A 210 -17.67 -23.46 9.74
CA THR A 210 -16.30 -23.86 10.06
C THR A 210 -15.61 -22.86 10.99
N LEU A 211 -15.85 -21.56 10.77
CA LEU A 211 -15.29 -20.48 11.57
C LEU A 211 -16.13 -20.14 12.83
N GLY A 212 -17.28 -20.81 13.05
CA GLY A 212 -18.17 -20.52 14.19
C GLY A 212 -18.81 -19.14 14.13
N LEU A 213 -19.07 -18.61 12.92
CA LEU A 213 -19.59 -17.26 12.67
C LEU A 213 -21.10 -17.23 12.41
N THR A 214 -21.78 -18.39 12.34
CA THR A 214 -23.21 -18.44 12.05
C THR A 214 -24.03 -17.68 13.08
N GLY A 215 -24.81 -16.69 12.63
CA GLY A 215 -25.63 -15.84 13.49
C GLY A 215 -24.86 -14.83 14.35
N LYS A 216 -23.58 -14.60 14.05
CA LYS A 216 -22.73 -13.64 14.75
C LYS A 216 -22.59 -12.34 13.99
N SER A 217 -22.31 -11.24 14.68
CA SER A 217 -21.82 -10.01 14.09
C SER A 217 -20.31 -10.11 13.89
N VAL A 218 -19.85 -9.98 12.67
CA VAL A 218 -18.44 -10.21 12.30
C VAL A 218 -17.73 -8.90 12.03
N MET A 219 -16.78 -8.55 12.88
CA MET A 219 -15.78 -7.52 12.63
C MET A 219 -14.53 -8.16 12.06
N ASP A 220 -13.83 -7.48 11.18
CA ASP A 220 -12.63 -8.04 10.52
C ASP A 220 -11.56 -6.99 10.21
N PHE A 221 -10.35 -7.52 10.05
CA PHE A 221 -9.23 -6.88 9.39
C PHE A 221 -8.58 -7.86 8.42
N VAL A 222 -8.52 -7.49 7.15
CA VAL A 222 -7.87 -8.30 6.10
C VAL A 222 -6.51 -7.67 5.73
N GLY A 223 -5.43 -8.44 5.85
CA GLY A 223 -4.11 -7.99 5.42
C GLY A 223 -2.93 -8.45 6.27
N SER A 224 -1.80 -7.75 6.14
CA SER A 224 -0.58 -8.06 6.91
C SER A 224 -0.63 -7.45 8.30
N PHE A 225 -0.25 -8.23 9.31
CA PHE A 225 -0.27 -7.83 10.72
C PHE A 225 1.04 -7.14 11.11
N TYR A 226 1.13 -5.85 10.78
CA TYR A 226 2.21 -4.98 11.23
C TYR A 226 1.80 -4.20 12.48
N GLY A 227 2.76 -3.82 13.32
CA GLY A 227 2.49 -3.08 14.56
C GLY A 227 1.74 -1.77 14.34
N TYR A 228 2.01 -1.06 13.25
CA TYR A 228 1.33 0.19 12.91
C TYR A 228 -0.12 0.02 12.46
N GLU A 229 -0.57 -1.17 12.10
CA GLU A 229 -1.99 -1.44 11.81
C GLU A 229 -2.86 -1.42 13.07
N GLY A 230 -2.25 -1.53 14.27
CA GLY A 230 -2.94 -1.29 15.54
C GLY A 230 -3.91 -2.38 15.99
N LEU A 231 -3.79 -3.61 15.45
CA LEU A 231 -4.71 -4.72 15.76
C LEU A 231 -4.77 -5.07 17.25
N HIS A 232 -3.70 -4.77 18.00
CA HIS A 232 -3.70 -4.91 19.45
C HIS A 232 -4.73 -4.02 20.14
N LEU A 233 -4.99 -2.79 19.61
CA LEU A 233 -6.04 -1.90 20.14
C LEU A 233 -7.43 -2.50 19.92
N LEU A 234 -7.65 -3.14 18.76
CA LEU A 234 -8.91 -3.82 18.47
C LEU A 234 -9.14 -5.01 19.40
N CYS A 235 -8.10 -5.83 19.64
CA CYS A 235 -8.19 -6.88 20.67
C CYS A 235 -8.50 -6.31 22.08
N GLN A 236 -7.90 -5.18 22.45
CA GLN A 236 -8.15 -4.52 23.75
C GLN A 236 -9.56 -3.93 23.85
N ALA A 237 -10.20 -3.55 22.74
CA ALA A 237 -11.56 -3.05 22.70
C ALA A 237 -12.61 -4.17 22.84
N MET A 238 -12.28 -5.42 22.49
CA MET A 238 -13.21 -6.55 22.48
C MET A 238 -13.94 -6.77 23.81
N PRO A 239 -13.32 -6.73 25.01
CA PRO A 239 -14.04 -6.94 26.27
C PRO A 239 -15.21 -5.96 26.48
N GLN A 240 -15.01 -4.67 26.16
CA GLN A 240 -16.08 -3.67 26.23
C GLN A 240 -17.17 -3.94 25.16
N ILE A 241 -16.79 -4.29 23.95
CA ILE A 241 -17.74 -4.62 22.86
C ILE A 241 -18.59 -5.83 23.25
N LEU A 242 -17.97 -6.90 23.77
CA LEU A 242 -18.64 -8.14 24.15
C LEU A 242 -19.59 -7.97 25.33
N THR A 243 -19.30 -7.03 26.24
CA THR A 243 -20.23 -6.70 27.34
C THR A 243 -21.57 -6.19 26.80
N ALA A 244 -21.57 -5.44 25.70
CA ALA A 244 -22.77 -4.85 25.10
C ALA A 244 -23.37 -5.69 23.96
N LEU A 245 -22.54 -6.44 23.23
CA LEU A 245 -22.87 -7.27 22.09
C LEU A 245 -22.13 -8.62 22.18
N PRO A 246 -22.59 -9.58 23.01
CA PRO A 246 -21.88 -10.83 23.31
C PRO A 246 -21.73 -11.75 22.09
N ASP A 247 -22.55 -11.59 21.07
CA ASP A 247 -22.50 -12.38 19.83
C ASP A 247 -21.55 -11.81 18.77
N THR A 248 -20.67 -10.87 19.15
CA THR A 248 -19.68 -10.31 18.24
C THR A 248 -18.44 -11.21 18.15
N LYS A 249 -17.92 -11.37 16.93
CA LYS A 249 -16.66 -12.05 16.63
C LYS A 249 -15.71 -11.10 15.92
N LEU A 250 -14.42 -11.25 16.21
CA LEU A 250 -13.33 -10.58 15.48
C LEU A 250 -12.62 -11.63 14.63
N LEU A 251 -12.72 -11.50 13.33
CA LEU A 251 -12.01 -12.35 12.36
C LEU A 251 -10.76 -11.58 11.87
N LEU A 252 -9.58 -12.17 12.02
CA LEU A 252 -8.31 -11.60 11.55
C LEU A 252 -7.80 -12.45 10.39
N VAL A 253 -7.95 -11.93 9.16
CA VAL A 253 -7.55 -12.62 7.93
C VAL A 253 -6.19 -12.12 7.47
N GLY A 254 -5.20 -12.99 7.52
CA GLY A 254 -3.84 -12.63 7.13
C GLY A 254 -2.77 -13.19 8.06
N GLY A 255 -1.71 -12.43 8.24
CA GLY A 255 -0.58 -12.79 9.09
C GLY A 255 0.57 -11.83 8.96
N GLY A 256 1.52 -11.87 9.88
CA GLY A 256 2.64 -10.94 9.85
C GLY A 256 3.48 -10.97 11.13
N PRO A 257 4.37 -9.99 11.30
CA PRO A 257 5.26 -9.95 12.46
C PRO A 257 4.54 -9.95 13.82
N GLU A 258 3.30 -9.43 13.87
CA GLU A 258 2.51 -9.33 15.11
C GLU A 258 1.65 -10.57 15.40
N ASP A 259 1.69 -11.61 14.60
CA ASP A 259 0.82 -12.79 14.72
C ASP A 259 0.84 -13.41 16.13
N GLU A 260 2.03 -13.74 16.62
CA GLU A 260 2.20 -14.38 17.94
C GLU A 260 1.87 -13.41 19.10
N ASN A 261 2.16 -12.12 18.92
CA ASN A 261 1.82 -11.09 19.91
C ASN A 261 0.30 -10.95 20.05
N LEU A 262 -0.42 -10.95 18.92
CA LEU A 262 -1.89 -10.83 18.90
C LEU A 262 -2.57 -12.06 19.48
N LYS A 263 -2.13 -13.27 19.17
CA LYS A 263 -2.62 -14.51 19.78
C LYS A 263 -2.40 -14.54 21.29
N SER A 264 -1.19 -14.15 21.73
CA SER A 264 -0.87 -14.05 23.16
C SER A 264 -1.74 -13.01 23.87
N LEU A 265 -2.02 -11.88 23.22
CA LEU A 265 -2.89 -10.83 23.76
C LEU A 265 -4.35 -11.32 23.86
N ALA A 266 -4.86 -11.97 22.82
CA ALA A 266 -6.20 -12.55 22.83
C ALA A 266 -6.38 -13.57 23.95
N ALA A 267 -5.41 -14.45 24.17
CA ALA A 267 -5.42 -15.41 25.27
C ALA A 267 -5.40 -14.73 26.65
N LYS A 268 -4.57 -13.68 26.83
CA LYS A 268 -4.50 -12.91 28.09
C LYS A 268 -5.80 -12.18 28.43
N LEU A 269 -6.58 -11.80 27.42
CA LEU A 269 -7.86 -11.12 27.56
C LEU A 269 -9.06 -12.08 27.58
N ASP A 270 -8.82 -13.39 27.61
CA ASP A 270 -9.84 -14.45 27.55
C ASP A 270 -10.75 -14.35 26.32
N LEU A 271 -10.15 -14.07 25.16
CA LEU A 271 -10.85 -13.83 23.89
C LEU A 271 -10.75 -15.00 22.92
N ASN A 272 -10.25 -16.19 23.32
CA ASN A 272 -10.01 -17.32 22.43
C ASN A 272 -11.25 -17.77 21.66
N ASP A 273 -12.42 -17.64 22.25
CA ASP A 273 -13.70 -17.96 21.60
C ASP A 273 -14.25 -16.81 20.74
N HIS A 274 -13.66 -15.61 20.82
CA HIS A 274 -14.16 -14.40 20.16
C HIS A 274 -13.25 -13.84 19.08
N VAL A 275 -11.95 -14.14 19.11
CA VAL A 275 -10.97 -13.72 18.10
C VAL A 275 -10.50 -14.92 17.29
N ILE A 276 -10.75 -14.88 16.01
CA ILE A 276 -10.45 -15.96 15.07
C ILE A 276 -9.31 -15.53 14.18
N PHE A 277 -8.23 -16.31 14.13
CA PHE A 277 -7.10 -16.12 13.24
C PHE A 277 -7.19 -17.12 12.08
N SER A 278 -7.57 -16.65 10.88
CA SER A 278 -7.68 -17.55 9.71
C SER A 278 -6.32 -17.93 9.11
N GLY A 279 -5.28 -17.18 9.43
CA GLY A 279 -4.01 -17.24 8.70
C GLY A 279 -4.09 -16.58 7.33
N ARG A 280 -3.02 -16.72 6.54
CA ARG A 280 -2.96 -16.21 5.17
C ARG A 280 -3.85 -17.02 4.24
N VAL A 281 -4.65 -16.31 3.46
CA VAL A 281 -5.59 -16.89 2.50
C VAL A 281 -5.10 -16.60 1.08
N PRO A 282 -5.18 -17.56 0.15
CA PRO A 282 -4.90 -17.31 -1.26
C PRO A 282 -5.76 -16.16 -1.81
N HIS A 283 -5.18 -15.36 -2.71
CA HIS A 283 -5.82 -14.13 -3.20
C HIS A 283 -7.19 -14.39 -3.86
N ASP A 284 -7.32 -15.49 -4.59
CA ASP A 284 -8.56 -15.94 -5.24
C ASP A 284 -9.66 -16.37 -4.26
N GLN A 285 -9.33 -16.59 -2.99
CA GLN A 285 -10.27 -16.93 -1.92
C GLN A 285 -10.63 -15.77 -1.00
N VAL A 286 -9.88 -14.66 -1.08
CA VAL A 286 -10.07 -13.51 -0.16
C VAL A 286 -11.49 -12.96 -0.23
N GLN A 287 -12.13 -12.96 -1.42
CA GLN A 287 -13.51 -12.49 -1.59
C GLN A 287 -14.49 -13.26 -0.70
N LYS A 288 -14.32 -14.58 -0.53
CA LYS A 288 -15.19 -15.40 0.33
C LYS A 288 -15.15 -14.97 1.79
N TYR A 289 -13.97 -14.49 2.26
CA TYR A 289 -13.84 -13.96 3.62
C TYR A 289 -14.48 -12.59 3.74
N TYR A 290 -14.29 -11.71 2.75
CA TYR A 290 -15.00 -10.44 2.73
C TYR A 290 -16.52 -10.60 2.80
N ASP A 291 -17.07 -11.63 2.16
CA ASP A 291 -18.52 -11.89 2.17
C ASP A 291 -19.07 -12.24 3.57
N LEU A 292 -18.21 -12.73 4.50
CA LEU A 292 -18.58 -13.02 5.89
C LEU A 292 -18.65 -11.76 6.79
N ILE A 293 -18.09 -10.63 6.36
CA ILE A 293 -17.82 -9.47 7.19
C ILE A 293 -18.99 -8.50 7.21
N ASP A 294 -19.40 -8.09 8.40
CA ASP A 294 -20.33 -6.99 8.62
C ASP A 294 -19.60 -5.64 8.66
N LEU A 295 -18.46 -5.56 9.38
CA LEU A 295 -17.75 -4.32 9.66
C LEU A 295 -16.24 -4.49 9.54
N LEU A 296 -15.60 -3.71 8.68
CA LEU A 296 -14.14 -3.63 8.60
C LEU A 296 -13.59 -2.58 9.57
N VAL A 297 -12.49 -2.92 10.24
CA VAL A 297 -11.87 -2.04 11.25
C VAL A 297 -10.40 -1.80 10.94
N TYR A 298 -10.01 -0.54 10.80
CA TYR A 298 -8.65 -0.10 10.48
C TYR A 298 -8.06 0.76 11.61
N PRO A 299 -7.57 0.14 12.71
CA PRO A 299 -7.20 0.84 13.93
C PRO A 299 -5.75 1.34 13.93
N ARG A 300 -5.26 1.88 12.80
CA ARG A 300 -3.88 2.33 12.67
C ARG A 300 -3.44 3.23 13.82
N VAL A 301 -2.26 2.94 14.36
CA VAL A 301 -1.63 3.82 15.37
C VAL A 301 -1.07 5.07 14.71
N ARG A 302 -1.12 6.20 15.42
CA ARG A 302 -0.58 7.47 14.91
C ARG A 302 0.94 7.47 14.99
N ILE A 303 1.57 7.30 13.87
CA ILE A 303 3.01 7.46 13.64
C ILE A 303 3.21 8.23 12.33
N ARG A 304 4.40 8.73 12.09
CA ARG A 304 4.69 9.50 10.88
C ARG A 304 4.30 8.76 9.59
N LEU A 305 4.57 7.46 9.48
CA LEU A 305 4.17 6.65 8.33
C LEU A 305 2.65 6.69 8.09
N THR A 306 1.85 6.48 9.12
CA THR A 306 0.39 6.41 9.00
C THR A 306 -0.28 7.77 8.85
N ASP A 307 0.37 8.83 9.34
CA ASP A 307 -0.10 10.20 9.11
C ASP A 307 0.20 10.70 7.69
N LEU A 308 1.28 10.24 7.06
CA LEU A 308 1.67 10.70 5.72
C LEU A 308 1.14 9.82 4.59
N VAL A 309 0.89 8.52 4.83
CA VAL A 309 0.66 7.54 3.76
C VAL A 309 -0.77 7.01 3.77
N THR A 310 -1.47 7.17 2.65
CA THR A 310 -2.79 6.60 2.43
C THR A 310 -2.71 5.08 2.15
N PRO A 311 -3.49 4.23 2.86
CA PRO A 311 -3.59 2.81 2.54
C PRO A 311 -4.56 2.54 1.38
N LEU A 312 -4.49 1.33 0.79
CA LEU A 312 -5.47 0.86 -0.20
C LEU A 312 -6.72 0.26 0.46
N LYS A 313 -6.57 -0.35 1.65
CA LYS A 313 -7.63 -1.12 2.32
C LYS A 313 -8.99 -0.40 2.49
N PRO A 314 -9.07 0.89 2.88
CA PRO A 314 -10.36 1.58 2.93
C PRO A 314 -11.05 1.72 1.58
N LEU A 315 -10.28 1.92 0.50
CA LEU A 315 -10.82 1.99 -0.86
C LEU A 315 -11.34 0.62 -1.31
N GLU A 316 -10.61 -0.45 -1.01
CA GLU A 316 -11.05 -1.83 -1.26
C GLU A 316 -12.34 -2.15 -0.48
N ALA A 317 -12.43 -1.75 0.79
CA ALA A 317 -13.63 -1.90 1.59
C ALA A 317 -14.86 -1.21 0.97
N MET A 318 -14.70 0.04 0.54
CA MET A 318 -15.75 0.79 -0.14
C MET A 318 -16.14 0.13 -1.49
N ALA A 319 -15.14 -0.34 -2.26
CA ALA A 319 -15.38 -1.05 -3.52
C ALA A 319 -16.12 -2.38 -3.31
N MET A 320 -15.83 -3.08 -2.21
CA MET A 320 -16.51 -4.31 -1.81
C MET A 320 -17.86 -4.09 -1.13
N ASN A 321 -18.33 -2.85 -1.08
CA ASN A 321 -19.59 -2.48 -0.44
C ASN A 321 -19.64 -2.95 1.03
N LYS A 322 -18.57 -2.64 1.81
CA LYS A 322 -18.45 -2.95 3.23
C LYS A 322 -18.43 -1.69 4.08
N VAL A 323 -19.14 -1.74 5.19
CA VAL A 323 -19.07 -0.69 6.22
C VAL A 323 -17.69 -0.72 6.84
N LEU A 324 -17.10 0.45 7.06
CA LEU A 324 -15.78 0.56 7.65
C LEU A 324 -15.71 1.61 8.76
N ILE A 325 -14.87 1.33 9.75
CA ILE A 325 -14.40 2.31 10.71
C ILE A 325 -12.87 2.37 10.68
N ALA A 326 -12.32 3.55 10.92
CA ALA A 326 -10.89 3.78 10.86
C ALA A 326 -10.43 4.79 11.91
N SER A 327 -9.19 4.66 12.37
CA SER A 327 -8.57 5.70 13.22
C SER A 327 -8.36 7.00 12.45
N ASP A 328 -8.37 8.14 13.15
CA ASP A 328 -8.24 9.48 12.59
C ASP A 328 -6.78 9.87 12.26
N VAL A 329 -5.97 8.94 11.77
CA VAL A 329 -4.62 9.23 11.26
C VAL A 329 -4.68 9.97 9.94
N GLY A 330 -3.66 10.77 9.62
CA GLY A 330 -3.64 11.64 8.44
C GLY A 330 -3.89 10.89 7.13
N GLY A 331 -3.31 9.69 6.96
CA GLY A 331 -3.55 8.86 5.77
C GLY A 331 -5.00 8.37 5.61
N HIS A 332 -5.78 8.24 6.69
CA HIS A 332 -7.20 7.92 6.62
C HIS A 332 -8.05 9.16 6.31
N HIS A 333 -7.72 10.33 6.88
CA HIS A 333 -8.43 11.57 6.59
C HIS A 333 -8.47 11.93 5.10
N GLU A 334 -7.46 11.53 4.34
CA GLU A 334 -7.42 11.78 2.90
C GLU A 334 -8.34 10.86 2.09
N LEU A 335 -8.78 9.74 2.69
CA LEU A 335 -9.58 8.70 2.01
C LEU A 335 -11.01 8.61 2.52
N ILE A 336 -11.27 9.00 3.76
CA ILE A 336 -12.55 8.75 4.44
C ILE A 336 -13.19 10.10 4.78
N ARG A 337 -14.41 10.27 4.33
CA ARG A 337 -15.31 11.35 4.75
C ARG A 337 -16.11 10.85 5.93
N ASP A 338 -15.76 11.34 7.13
CA ASP A 338 -16.36 10.86 8.39
C ASP A 338 -17.88 11.02 8.41
N GLY A 339 -18.58 9.93 8.75
CA GLY A 339 -20.05 9.85 8.74
C GLY A 339 -20.68 9.75 7.34
N GLU A 340 -19.90 9.83 6.26
CA GLU A 340 -20.37 9.72 4.88
C GLU A 340 -19.89 8.43 4.19
N THR A 341 -18.57 8.26 4.00
CA THR A 341 -17.99 7.08 3.33
C THR A 341 -17.40 6.06 4.29
N GLY A 342 -17.30 6.40 5.56
CA GLY A 342 -16.81 5.58 6.65
C GLY A 342 -17.02 6.31 7.97
N THR A 343 -16.66 5.71 9.09
CA THR A 343 -16.72 6.34 10.40
C THR A 343 -15.33 6.38 11.03
N MET A 344 -14.95 7.53 11.58
CA MET A 344 -13.66 7.68 12.24
C MET A 344 -13.77 7.62 13.77
N PHE A 345 -12.67 7.17 14.39
CA PHE A 345 -12.44 7.22 15.83
C PHE A 345 -11.05 7.74 16.13
N LYS A 346 -10.82 8.20 17.34
CA LYS A 346 -9.56 8.79 17.77
C LYS A 346 -8.44 7.76 17.84
N ALA A 347 -7.38 7.95 17.09
CA ALA A 347 -6.25 7.04 17.00
C ALA A 347 -5.59 6.78 18.37
N GLY A 348 -5.43 5.49 18.73
CA GLY A 348 -4.85 5.06 19.99
C GLY A 348 -5.82 5.04 21.16
N ASP A 349 -7.06 5.47 20.99
CA ASP A 349 -8.09 5.49 22.03
C ASP A 349 -8.97 4.23 21.94
N VAL A 350 -8.71 3.26 22.83
CA VAL A 350 -9.40 1.96 22.86
C VAL A 350 -10.89 2.11 23.24
N VAL A 351 -11.20 3.09 24.08
CA VAL A 351 -12.59 3.32 24.52
C VAL A 351 -13.39 3.92 23.37
N ASP A 352 -12.85 4.94 22.70
CA ASP A 352 -13.50 5.56 21.55
C ASP A 352 -13.65 4.58 20.37
N LEU A 353 -12.67 3.68 20.17
CA LEU A 353 -12.78 2.57 19.20
C LEU A 353 -13.96 1.66 19.56
N ALA A 354 -14.07 1.21 20.83
CA ALA A 354 -15.15 0.33 21.26
C ALA A 354 -16.53 1.01 21.14
N ASP A 355 -16.65 2.26 21.56
CA ASP A 355 -17.89 3.05 21.48
C ASP A 355 -18.30 3.28 20.02
N THR A 356 -17.33 3.53 19.13
CA THR A 356 -17.60 3.69 17.69
C THR A 356 -18.06 2.38 17.05
N VAL A 357 -17.43 1.24 17.37
CA VAL A 357 -17.90 -0.09 16.95
C VAL A 357 -19.34 -0.33 17.40
N LEU A 358 -19.63 -0.11 18.69
CA LEU A 358 -20.96 -0.32 19.26
C LEU A 358 -22.01 0.57 18.58
N ARG A 359 -21.69 1.84 18.34
CA ARG A 359 -22.55 2.79 17.65
C ARG A 359 -22.86 2.33 16.21
N VAL A 360 -21.85 1.92 15.45
CA VAL A 360 -22.02 1.50 14.05
C VAL A 360 -22.79 0.18 13.96
N LEU A 361 -22.50 -0.82 14.81
CA LEU A 361 -23.20 -2.10 14.80
C LEU A 361 -24.65 -2.01 15.27
N LYS A 362 -25.00 -1.04 16.13
CA LYS A 362 -26.37 -0.82 16.62
C LYS A 362 -27.23 -0.01 15.63
N ASN A 363 -26.62 0.85 14.81
CA ASN A 363 -27.33 1.74 13.87
C ASN A 363 -27.20 1.24 12.42
N ARG A 364 -27.63 0.00 12.17
CA ARG A 364 -27.53 -0.63 10.83
C ARG A 364 -28.40 0.05 9.77
N GLU A 365 -29.37 0.87 10.16
CA GLU A 365 -30.20 1.69 9.28
C GLU A 365 -29.41 2.75 8.50
N ASP A 366 -28.25 3.19 9.00
CA ASP A 366 -27.37 4.14 8.33
C ASP A 366 -26.47 3.49 7.28
N TRP A 367 -26.30 2.16 7.33
CA TRP A 367 -25.36 1.43 6.46
C TRP A 367 -25.64 1.62 4.97
N PRO A 368 -26.89 1.50 4.45
CA PRO A 368 -27.13 1.66 3.03
C PRO A 368 -26.67 3.00 2.47
N ARG A 369 -26.83 4.09 3.25
CA ARG A 369 -26.35 5.42 2.86
C ARG A 369 -24.83 5.48 2.78
N GLN A 370 -24.13 4.96 3.80
CA GLN A 370 -22.66 4.94 3.86
C GLN A 370 -22.06 4.06 2.75
N LEU A 371 -22.66 2.89 2.50
CA LEU A 371 -22.23 1.98 1.45
C LEU A 371 -22.37 2.61 0.05
N ALA A 372 -23.51 3.27 -0.22
CA ALA A 372 -23.74 3.97 -1.48
C ALA A 372 -22.74 5.11 -1.70
N ALA A 373 -22.50 5.94 -0.67
CA ALA A 373 -21.55 7.04 -0.74
C ALA A 373 -20.10 6.54 -0.93
N GLY A 374 -19.71 5.48 -0.21
CA GLY A 374 -18.39 4.86 -0.37
C GLY A 374 -18.18 4.29 -1.78
N ARG A 375 -19.17 3.58 -2.32
CA ARG A 375 -19.12 3.03 -3.67
C ARG A 375 -19.03 4.13 -4.74
N GLU A 376 -19.81 5.20 -4.60
CA GLU A 376 -19.77 6.36 -5.49
C GLU A 376 -18.41 7.06 -5.45
N PHE A 377 -17.86 7.28 -4.26
CA PHE A 377 -16.55 7.89 -4.07
C PHE A 377 -15.45 7.13 -4.81
N VAL A 378 -15.36 5.79 -4.65
CA VAL A 378 -14.31 5.02 -5.33
C VAL A 378 -14.51 4.94 -6.83
N ALA A 379 -15.76 4.84 -7.31
CA ALA A 379 -16.05 4.79 -8.74
C ALA A 379 -15.72 6.11 -9.46
N ASN A 380 -16.04 7.24 -8.85
CA ASN A 380 -15.95 8.54 -9.49
C ASN A 380 -14.63 9.27 -9.19
N GLU A 381 -14.08 9.14 -7.98
CA GLU A 381 -12.92 9.93 -7.55
C GLU A 381 -11.64 9.08 -7.40
N ARG A 382 -11.75 7.79 -7.07
CA ARG A 382 -10.63 6.91 -6.73
C ARG A 382 -10.53 5.70 -7.66
N SER A 383 -10.86 5.85 -8.94
CA SER A 383 -10.64 4.84 -9.98
C SER A 383 -9.20 4.92 -10.52
N TRP A 384 -8.61 3.78 -10.88
CA TRP A 384 -7.28 3.75 -11.49
C TRP A 384 -7.21 4.54 -12.80
N LYS A 385 -8.29 4.56 -13.59
CA LYS A 385 -8.41 5.38 -14.79
C LYS A 385 -8.18 6.85 -14.49
N ASN A 386 -8.87 7.40 -13.48
CA ASN A 386 -8.75 8.81 -13.09
C ASN A 386 -7.38 9.10 -12.46
N SER A 387 -6.88 8.20 -11.63
CA SER A 387 -5.57 8.36 -11.00
C SER A 387 -4.44 8.41 -12.03
N VAL A 388 -4.40 7.46 -12.96
CA VAL A 388 -3.33 7.33 -13.97
C VAL A 388 -3.39 8.44 -15.02
N ALA A 389 -4.57 9.02 -15.28
CA ALA A 389 -4.71 10.18 -16.16
C ALA A 389 -3.83 11.36 -15.74
N ASN A 390 -3.52 11.51 -14.44
CA ASN A 390 -2.62 12.57 -13.94
C ASN A 390 -1.18 12.44 -14.47
N TYR A 391 -0.74 11.26 -14.95
CA TYR A 391 0.58 11.12 -15.59
C TYR A 391 0.67 11.81 -16.95
N VAL A 392 -0.46 12.07 -17.64
CA VAL A 392 -0.46 12.70 -18.96
C VAL A 392 0.26 14.04 -18.90
N ASP A 393 -0.05 14.87 -17.92
CA ASP A 393 0.59 16.17 -17.75
C ASP A 393 2.05 16.05 -17.29
N VAL A 394 2.36 15.04 -16.45
CA VAL A 394 3.72 14.80 -15.96
C VAL A 394 4.64 14.41 -17.12
N TYR A 395 4.24 13.42 -17.90
CA TYR A 395 5.06 12.91 -19.01
C TYR A 395 5.08 13.88 -20.20
N GLY A 396 3.95 14.52 -20.50
CA GLY A 396 3.86 15.52 -21.57
C GLY A 396 4.86 16.65 -21.40
N ARG A 397 5.03 17.18 -20.17
CA ARG A 397 6.02 18.23 -19.87
C ARG A 397 7.47 17.78 -20.06
N LEU A 398 7.75 16.50 -19.95
CA LEU A 398 9.11 15.96 -20.06
C LEU A 398 9.48 15.66 -21.52
N THR A 399 8.52 15.19 -22.33
CA THR A 399 8.75 14.83 -23.74
C THR A 399 8.70 16.03 -24.71
N THR A 400 8.07 17.14 -24.32
CA THR A 400 8.05 18.38 -25.15
C THR A 400 9.30 19.25 -25.01
N ARG A 401 10.25 18.89 -24.14
CA ARG A 401 11.52 19.63 -23.94
C ARG A 401 12.67 19.15 -24.84
N THR A 402 12.42 18.17 -25.70
CA THR A 402 13.33 17.72 -26.76
C THR A 402 12.95 18.42 -28.05
#